data_54d5f0a70924022d7578079f4b54f4b8
#
_entry.id   54d5f0a70924022d7578079f4b54f4b8
#
_cell.length_a   1.000
_cell.length_b   1.000
_cell.length_c   1.000
_cell.angle_alpha   90.00
_cell.angle_beta   90.00
_cell.angle_gamma   90.00
#
_symmetry.space_group_name_H-M   'P 1'
#
loop_
_entity.id
_entity.type
_entity.pdbx_description
1 polymer ?
#
loop_
_entity_poly.entity_id
_entity_poly.type
_entity_poly.pdbx_seq_one_letter_code
_entity_poly.pdbx_strand_id
1 'polypeptide(L)'
;MVVNYIKKHREFFVALYAAVITFLTYATVYAFRKPFTAGTYHDMPAIFGLAYKDALVISQVLGYMFSKFYGIKFIAELKHFGRGKLILMLVGVSWLALLLFAIVPAPYNILFLFINGFPLGIIWGIVFSFVEGRKATDFIGAALAVSFIFSSGFVKSVGKTLMVQFHIKELWMPFVTGLVFAIPMIILLWLLEKIPPPTEADKAQRVIRASLNKAERKIFFKNFSTGLVLLVLVYVILTVFRDIRDNFAADMFREMGFGKNAAVFTETETPISIIVLILISSMIFIKNNARAFFITHYLIIAGFMIVGISSWLFLYQHLPPLYWM
;
A
#
# COMPACT_ATOMS: atom_id res chain seq x y z
N MET A 1 -2.97 7.45 -41.40
CA MET A 1 -2.19 6.36 -40.74
C MET A 1 -1.13 6.93 -39.80
N VAL A 2 -0.22 7.81 -40.26
CA VAL A 2 0.85 8.43 -39.44
C VAL A 2 0.33 9.18 -38.20
N VAL A 3 -0.70 10.01 -38.33
CA VAL A 3 -1.31 10.77 -37.21
C VAL A 3 -1.86 9.84 -36.12
N ASN A 4 -2.49 8.74 -36.51
CA ASN A 4 -3.00 7.75 -35.54
C ASN A 4 -1.85 6.98 -34.86
N TYR A 5 -0.77 6.72 -35.55
CA TYR A 5 0.44 6.11 -35.00
C TYR A 5 1.09 6.99 -33.94
N ILE A 6 1.32 8.28 -34.25
CA ILE A 6 1.89 9.26 -33.31
C ILE A 6 0.98 9.45 -32.09
N LYS A 7 -0.34 9.54 -32.30
CA LYS A 7 -1.32 9.68 -31.20
C LYS A 7 -1.31 8.46 -30.28
N LYS A 8 -1.26 7.24 -30.84
CA LYS A 8 -1.21 5.98 -30.08
C LYS A 8 0.08 5.86 -29.26
N HIS A 9 1.23 6.24 -29.82
CA HIS A 9 2.49 6.26 -29.07
C HIS A 9 2.48 7.29 -27.94
N ARG A 10 1.94 8.47 -28.18
CA ARG A 10 1.79 9.49 -27.13
C ARG A 10 0.90 9.02 -25.98
N GLU A 11 -0.23 8.37 -26.25
CA GLU A 11 -1.12 7.80 -25.23
C GLU A 11 -0.40 6.73 -24.38
N PHE A 12 0.38 5.86 -25.04
CA PHE A 12 1.18 4.84 -24.34
C PHE A 12 2.25 5.46 -23.43
N PHE A 13 3.01 6.44 -23.91
CA PHE A 13 4.02 7.11 -23.07
C PHE A 13 3.40 7.88 -21.90
N VAL A 14 2.26 8.51 -22.08
CA VAL A 14 1.54 9.16 -20.99
C VAL A 14 1.05 8.15 -19.95
N ALA A 15 0.54 7.00 -20.39
CA ALA A 15 0.12 5.95 -19.48
C ALA A 15 1.29 5.35 -18.70
N LEU A 16 2.41 5.08 -19.36
CA LEU A 16 3.64 4.58 -18.74
C LEU A 16 4.20 5.60 -17.73
N TYR A 17 4.29 6.87 -18.12
CA TYR A 17 4.72 7.96 -17.23
C TYR A 17 3.81 8.03 -15.99
N ALA A 18 2.50 8.02 -16.18
CA ALA A 18 1.55 8.07 -15.08
C ALA A 18 1.68 6.85 -14.16
N ALA A 19 1.87 5.64 -14.71
CA ALA A 19 2.08 4.42 -13.93
C ALA A 19 3.36 4.50 -13.08
N VAL A 20 4.48 4.89 -13.69
CA VAL A 20 5.77 4.99 -12.99
C VAL A 20 5.73 6.07 -11.90
N ILE A 21 5.20 7.26 -12.22
CA ILE A 21 5.17 8.37 -11.25
C ILE A 21 4.22 8.07 -10.10
N THR A 22 3.03 7.51 -10.35
CA THR A 22 2.12 7.13 -9.26
C THR A 22 2.68 6.01 -8.40
N PHE A 23 3.33 5.00 -9.01
CA PHE A 23 4.04 3.93 -8.29
C PHE A 23 5.12 4.52 -7.37
N LEU A 24 6.04 5.32 -7.91
CA LEU A 24 7.14 5.91 -7.15
C LEU A 24 6.64 6.89 -6.08
N THR A 25 5.65 7.73 -6.39
CA THR A 25 5.05 8.64 -5.42
C THR A 25 4.48 7.86 -4.23
N TYR A 26 3.74 6.80 -4.49
CA TYR A 26 3.16 6.02 -3.41
C TYR A 26 4.22 5.19 -2.67
N ALA A 27 5.27 4.75 -3.35
CA ALA A 27 6.43 4.12 -2.72
C ALA A 27 7.11 5.06 -1.71
N THR A 28 7.25 6.35 -2.04
CA THR A 28 7.80 7.32 -1.09
C THR A 28 6.84 7.63 0.07
N VAL A 29 5.52 7.60 -0.13
CA VAL A 29 4.54 7.72 0.97
C VAL A 29 4.73 6.62 2.01
N TYR A 30 5.10 5.40 1.59
CA TYR A 30 5.38 4.29 2.51
C TYR A 30 6.54 4.58 3.46
N ALA A 31 7.50 5.42 3.07
CA ALA A 31 8.61 5.82 3.94
C ALA A 31 8.17 6.64 5.17
N PHE A 32 6.97 7.21 5.13
CA PHE A 32 6.37 7.93 6.26
C PHE A 32 5.37 7.07 7.03
N ARG A 33 5.17 5.81 6.61
CA ARG A 33 4.18 4.90 7.21
C ARG A 33 4.81 3.67 7.84
N LYS A 34 5.61 2.92 7.08
CA LYS A 34 6.00 1.55 7.39
C LYS A 34 7.37 1.35 8.04
N PRO A 35 8.31 2.32 8.07
CA PRO A 35 9.64 2.06 8.62
C PRO A 35 9.61 1.51 10.05
N PHE A 36 8.71 1.98 10.92
CA PHE A 36 8.64 1.52 12.31
C PHE A 36 8.50 0.00 12.42
N THR A 37 7.89 -0.67 11.43
CA THR A 37 7.74 -2.13 11.43
C THR A 37 9.06 -2.88 11.16
N ALA A 38 10.13 -2.19 10.76
CA ALA A 38 11.47 -2.77 10.66
C ALA A 38 12.18 -2.90 12.03
N GLY A 39 11.69 -2.18 13.05
CA GLY A 39 12.10 -2.36 14.45
C GLY A 39 11.40 -3.54 15.10
N THR A 40 11.99 -4.07 16.15
CA THR A 40 11.44 -5.17 16.95
C THR A 40 10.97 -4.72 18.32
N TYR A 41 11.54 -3.62 18.85
CA TYR A 41 11.20 -2.96 20.13
C TYR A 41 11.19 -3.90 21.35
N HIS A 42 12.08 -4.93 21.34
CA HIS A 42 12.11 -5.93 22.41
C HIS A 42 12.49 -5.38 23.79
N ASP A 43 13.31 -4.32 23.81
CA ASP A 43 13.75 -3.66 25.05
C ASP A 43 12.68 -2.74 25.63
N MET A 44 11.50 -2.64 24.97
CA MET A 44 10.42 -1.77 25.42
C MET A 44 9.43 -2.53 26.30
N PRO A 45 8.86 -1.88 27.33
CA PRO A 45 7.93 -2.55 28.25
C PRO A 45 6.62 -2.93 27.54
N ALA A 46 6.06 -4.07 27.93
CA ALA A 46 4.73 -4.46 27.50
C ALA A 46 3.67 -3.48 28.03
N ILE A 47 2.61 -3.26 27.26
CA ILE A 47 1.54 -2.30 27.56
C ILE A 47 0.21 -3.01 27.55
N PHE A 48 -0.51 -2.99 28.67
CA PHE A 48 -1.76 -3.72 28.88
C PHE A 48 -1.65 -5.22 28.52
N GLY A 49 -0.49 -5.83 28.76
CA GLY A 49 -0.23 -7.24 28.45
C GLY A 49 0.11 -7.54 26.98
N LEU A 50 0.16 -6.52 26.11
CA LEU A 50 0.57 -6.64 24.72
C LEU A 50 2.05 -6.27 24.57
N ALA A 51 2.77 -6.90 23.63
CA ALA A 51 4.09 -6.44 23.27
C ALA A 51 4.01 -5.00 22.75
N TYR A 52 5.05 -4.21 23.03
CA TYR A 52 5.05 -2.79 22.63
C TYR A 52 4.80 -2.59 21.14
N LYS A 53 5.41 -3.43 20.30
CA LYS A 53 5.21 -3.42 18.84
C LYS A 53 3.75 -3.66 18.43
N ASP A 54 3.05 -4.57 19.11
CA ASP A 54 1.63 -4.84 18.84
C ASP A 54 0.79 -3.59 19.07
N ALA A 55 1.06 -2.89 20.18
CA ALA A 55 0.38 -1.63 20.50
C ALA A 55 0.65 -0.54 19.44
N LEU A 56 1.87 -0.45 18.91
CA LEU A 56 2.22 0.47 17.81
C LEU A 56 1.43 0.13 16.54
N VAL A 57 1.41 -1.14 16.15
CA VAL A 57 0.69 -1.62 14.95
C VAL A 57 -0.80 -1.35 15.08
N ILE A 58 -1.40 -1.72 16.22
CA ILE A 58 -2.83 -1.48 16.48
C ILE A 58 -3.14 0.01 16.40
N SER A 59 -2.35 0.85 17.05
CA SER A 59 -2.53 2.31 17.07
C SER A 59 -2.52 2.89 15.66
N GLN A 60 -1.53 2.55 14.82
CA GLN A 60 -1.44 3.05 13.46
C GLN A 60 -2.60 2.52 12.58
N VAL A 61 -2.94 1.24 12.70
CA VAL A 61 -4.06 0.63 11.94
C VAL A 61 -5.38 1.28 12.29
N LEU A 62 -5.64 1.57 13.56
CA LEU A 62 -6.83 2.31 13.99
C LEU A 62 -6.88 3.72 13.37
N GLY A 63 -5.79 4.48 13.42
CA GLY A 63 -5.71 5.79 12.77
C GLY A 63 -6.02 5.70 11.27
N TYR A 64 -5.43 4.73 10.60
CA TYR A 64 -5.65 4.47 9.18
C TYR A 64 -7.10 4.05 8.88
N MET A 65 -7.72 3.23 9.72
CA MET A 65 -9.11 2.80 9.60
C MET A 65 -10.07 3.99 9.72
N PHE A 66 -9.93 4.82 10.75
CA PHE A 66 -10.77 6.02 10.93
C PHE A 66 -10.65 6.96 9.74
N SER A 67 -9.46 7.12 9.19
CA SER A 67 -9.26 7.95 8.02
C SER A 67 -10.02 7.46 6.77
N LYS A 68 -10.24 6.15 6.64
CA LYS A 68 -11.01 5.60 5.51
C LYS A 68 -12.47 6.04 5.54
N PHE A 69 -13.10 6.04 6.71
CA PHE A 69 -14.47 6.52 6.84
C PHE A 69 -14.59 8.00 6.49
N TYR A 70 -13.67 8.83 6.98
CA TYR A 70 -13.63 10.26 6.66
C TYR A 70 -13.27 10.49 5.18
N GLY A 71 -12.28 9.76 4.67
CA GLY A 71 -11.73 9.92 3.33
C GLY A 71 -12.73 9.66 2.20
N ILE A 72 -13.74 8.78 2.39
CA ILE A 72 -14.75 8.48 1.36
C ILE A 72 -15.45 9.78 0.90
N LYS A 73 -15.93 10.59 1.85
CA LYS A 73 -16.59 11.87 1.54
C LYS A 73 -15.57 12.91 1.07
N PHE A 74 -14.47 13.03 1.79
CA PHE A 74 -13.43 14.03 1.52
C PHE A 74 -12.85 13.92 0.11
N ILE A 75 -12.51 12.71 -0.35
CA ILE A 75 -11.96 12.49 -1.71
C ILE A 75 -13.01 12.77 -2.78
N ALA A 76 -14.29 12.44 -2.55
CA ALA A 76 -15.37 12.69 -3.51
C ALA A 76 -15.60 14.18 -3.76
N GLU A 77 -15.36 15.03 -2.76
CA GLU A 77 -15.53 16.48 -2.82
C GLU A 77 -14.25 17.23 -3.27
N LEU A 78 -13.13 16.51 -3.48
CA LEU A 78 -11.84 17.11 -3.73
C LEU A 78 -11.75 17.73 -5.13
N LYS A 79 -11.50 19.03 -5.20
CA LYS A 79 -11.24 19.74 -6.45
C LYS A 79 -9.87 19.35 -7.02
N HIS A 80 -9.72 19.40 -8.35
CA HIS A 80 -8.46 19.04 -9.02
C HIS A 80 -7.26 19.92 -8.64
N PHE A 81 -7.51 21.15 -8.24
CA PHE A 81 -6.48 22.12 -7.92
C PHE A 81 -5.92 21.91 -6.49
N GLY A 82 -4.61 21.84 -6.37
CA GLY A 82 -3.92 21.76 -5.07
C GLY A 82 -3.78 20.35 -4.46
N ARG A 83 -4.05 19.28 -5.22
CA ARG A 83 -3.93 17.89 -4.74
C ARG A 83 -2.51 17.54 -4.26
N GLY A 84 -1.47 17.95 -4.97
CA GLY A 84 -0.08 17.73 -4.58
C GLY A 84 0.27 18.45 -3.27
N LYS A 85 -0.20 19.69 -3.10
CA LYS A 85 -0.02 20.43 -1.83
C LYS A 85 -0.73 19.74 -0.67
N LEU A 86 -1.93 19.18 -0.92
CA LEU A 86 -2.66 18.41 0.08
C LEU A 86 -1.91 17.14 0.49
N ILE A 87 -1.37 16.38 -0.48
CA ILE A 87 -0.54 15.21 -0.16
C ILE A 87 0.66 15.62 0.67
N LEU A 88 1.35 16.70 0.28
CA LEU A 88 2.52 17.20 1.03
C LEU A 88 2.16 17.57 2.47
N MET A 89 1.02 18.25 2.68
CA MET A 89 0.53 18.59 4.01
C MET A 89 0.21 17.32 4.84
N LEU A 90 -0.51 16.35 4.25
CA LEU A 90 -0.87 15.09 4.93
C LEU A 90 0.38 14.28 5.30
N VAL A 91 1.35 14.18 4.38
CA VAL A 91 2.66 13.54 4.65
C VAL A 91 3.43 14.32 5.72
N GLY A 92 3.42 15.64 5.67
CA GLY A 92 4.07 16.50 6.67
C GLY A 92 3.53 16.27 8.08
N VAL A 93 2.19 16.19 8.24
CA VAL A 93 1.55 15.85 9.52
C VAL A 93 1.98 14.46 9.98
N SER A 94 1.97 13.49 9.07
CA SER A 94 2.40 12.11 9.39
C SER A 94 3.87 12.04 9.79
N TRP A 95 4.74 12.80 9.14
CA TRP A 95 6.16 12.86 9.45
C TRP A 95 6.43 13.56 10.78
N LEU A 96 5.73 14.67 11.06
CA LEU A 96 5.79 15.33 12.36
C LEU A 96 5.33 14.38 13.49
N ALA A 97 4.32 13.56 13.25
CA ALA A 97 3.91 12.54 14.21
C ALA A 97 5.03 11.51 14.47
N LEU A 98 5.83 11.12 13.47
CA LEU A 98 7.00 10.26 13.68
C LEU A 98 8.12 10.95 14.48
N LEU A 99 8.28 12.26 14.34
CA LEU A 99 9.20 13.03 15.20
C LEU A 99 8.74 13.00 16.66
N LEU A 100 7.46 13.26 16.89
CA LEU A 100 6.90 13.22 18.24
C LEU A 100 6.92 11.80 18.83
N PHE A 101 6.74 10.77 18.01
CA PHE A 101 6.93 9.38 18.41
C PHE A 101 8.35 9.11 18.92
N ALA A 102 9.37 9.74 18.31
CA ALA A 102 10.77 9.57 18.72
C ALA A 102 11.11 10.33 20.00
N ILE A 103 10.49 11.49 20.25
CA ILE A 103 10.81 12.39 21.35
C ILE A 103 10.04 12.05 22.64
N VAL A 104 8.76 11.72 22.49
CA VAL A 104 7.86 11.47 23.63
C VAL A 104 8.17 10.10 24.24
N PRO A 105 8.30 9.99 25.57
CA PRO A 105 8.57 8.71 26.21
C PRO A 105 7.40 7.72 26.09
N ALA A 106 7.73 6.44 26.07
CA ALA A 106 6.72 5.37 26.16
C ALA A 106 6.01 5.45 27.54
N PRO A 107 4.71 5.10 27.62
CA PRO A 107 3.85 4.58 26.55
C PRO A 107 3.12 5.65 25.72
N TYR A 108 3.26 6.94 26.07
CA TYR A 108 2.48 8.03 25.47
C TYR A 108 2.79 8.24 23.98
N ASN A 109 3.96 7.85 23.53
CA ASN A 109 4.39 7.95 22.13
C ASN A 109 3.57 7.08 21.17
N ILE A 110 2.87 6.05 21.65
CA ILE A 110 1.98 5.21 20.85
C ILE A 110 0.87 6.03 20.17
N LEU A 111 0.37 7.08 20.85
CA LEU A 111 -0.65 7.96 20.29
C LEU A 111 -0.20 8.59 18.96
N PHE A 112 1.09 8.86 18.81
CA PHE A 112 1.59 9.48 17.58
C PHE A 112 1.59 8.54 16.38
N LEU A 113 1.57 7.21 16.59
CA LEU A 113 1.33 6.25 15.50
C LEU A 113 -0.13 6.31 15.01
N PHE A 114 -1.11 6.53 15.89
CA PHE A 114 -2.49 6.80 15.49
C PHE A 114 -2.57 8.08 14.63
N ILE A 115 -1.96 9.18 15.11
CA ILE A 115 -1.91 10.46 14.38
C ILE A 115 -1.18 10.29 13.05
N ASN A 116 -0.10 9.50 12.99
CA ASN A 116 0.62 9.16 11.76
C ASN A 116 -0.28 8.41 10.76
N GLY A 117 -1.02 7.40 11.23
CA GLY A 117 -1.86 6.57 10.38
C GLY A 117 -3.03 7.32 9.74
N PHE A 118 -3.62 8.28 10.44
CA PHE A 118 -4.83 8.97 10.01
C PHE A 118 -4.68 9.72 8.67
N PRO A 119 -3.72 10.63 8.44
CA PRO A 119 -3.56 11.31 7.16
C PRO A 119 -3.23 10.35 6.01
N LEU A 120 -2.43 9.31 6.28
CA LEU A 120 -1.94 8.39 5.26
C LEU A 120 -3.04 7.52 4.63
N GLY A 121 -4.13 7.25 5.34
CA GLY A 121 -5.25 6.49 4.82
C GLY A 121 -6.01 7.16 3.67
N ILE A 122 -5.92 8.50 3.55
CA ILE A 122 -6.57 9.29 2.50
C ILE A 122 -5.70 9.39 1.24
N ILE A 123 -4.38 9.38 1.38
CA ILE A 123 -3.42 9.72 0.31
C ILE A 123 -3.57 8.80 -0.91
N TRP A 124 -3.84 7.52 -0.73
CA TRP A 124 -4.01 6.61 -1.86
C TRP A 124 -5.11 7.08 -2.83
N GLY A 125 -6.26 7.46 -2.28
CA GLY A 125 -7.37 7.96 -3.09
C GLY A 125 -7.03 9.26 -3.81
N ILE A 126 -6.24 10.15 -3.18
CA ILE A 126 -5.80 11.38 -3.81
C ILE A 126 -4.82 11.06 -4.97
N VAL A 127 -3.84 10.19 -4.76
CA VAL A 127 -2.91 9.76 -5.84
C VAL A 127 -3.67 9.08 -6.98
N PHE A 128 -4.59 8.17 -6.67
CA PHE A 128 -5.41 7.50 -7.68
C PHE A 128 -6.25 8.49 -8.48
N SER A 129 -6.75 9.56 -7.87
CA SER A 129 -7.54 10.59 -8.54
C SER A 129 -6.81 11.35 -9.66
N PHE A 130 -5.47 11.32 -9.73
CA PHE A 130 -4.71 11.87 -10.86
C PHE A 130 -4.79 11.02 -12.12
N VAL A 131 -5.11 9.74 -11.97
CA VAL A 131 -5.08 8.76 -13.06
C VAL A 131 -6.44 8.16 -13.37
N GLU A 132 -7.42 8.37 -12.51
CA GLU A 132 -8.79 7.89 -12.69
C GLU A 132 -9.44 8.46 -13.96
N GLY A 133 -10.22 7.60 -14.65
CA GLY A 133 -11.00 7.99 -15.82
C GLY A 133 -10.21 8.03 -17.13
N ARG A 134 -9.07 7.33 -17.22
CA ARG A 134 -8.29 7.10 -18.45
C ARG A 134 -8.55 5.69 -18.98
N LYS A 135 -8.35 5.48 -20.28
CA LYS A 135 -8.36 4.14 -20.89
C LYS A 135 -7.38 3.18 -20.20
N ALA A 136 -6.22 3.69 -19.77
CA ALA A 136 -5.18 2.94 -19.10
C ALA A 136 -5.32 2.89 -17.56
N THR A 137 -6.48 3.31 -17.00
CA THR A 137 -6.70 3.37 -15.54
C THR A 137 -6.43 2.01 -14.88
N ASP A 138 -6.84 0.91 -15.49
CA ASP A 138 -6.65 -0.44 -14.93
C ASP A 138 -5.16 -0.81 -14.85
N PHE A 139 -4.37 -0.51 -15.88
CA PHE A 139 -2.92 -0.73 -15.90
C PHE A 139 -2.22 0.14 -14.83
N ILE A 140 -2.55 1.42 -14.78
CA ILE A 140 -1.96 2.35 -13.80
C ILE A 140 -2.39 1.96 -12.37
N GLY A 141 -3.65 1.56 -12.21
CA GLY A 141 -4.18 1.05 -10.94
C GLY A 141 -3.49 -0.22 -10.47
N ALA A 142 -3.18 -1.14 -11.39
CA ALA A 142 -2.39 -2.34 -11.10
C ALA A 142 -0.97 -1.98 -10.63
N ALA A 143 -0.28 -1.09 -11.33
CA ALA A 143 1.05 -0.61 -10.93
C ALA A 143 1.01 0.04 -9.54
N LEU A 144 0.02 0.90 -9.28
CA LEU A 144 -0.17 1.54 -7.97
C LEU A 144 -0.49 0.52 -6.87
N ALA A 145 -1.27 -0.52 -7.16
CA ALA A 145 -1.57 -1.58 -6.19
C ALA A 145 -0.31 -2.41 -5.84
N VAL A 146 0.51 -2.74 -6.84
CA VAL A 146 1.75 -3.49 -6.63
C VAL A 146 2.80 -2.67 -5.87
N SER A 147 2.73 -1.33 -5.96
CA SER A 147 3.62 -0.47 -5.18
C SER A 147 3.56 -0.75 -3.68
N PHE A 148 2.44 -1.27 -3.16
CA PHE A 148 2.30 -1.63 -1.73
C PHE A 148 3.27 -2.73 -1.31
N ILE A 149 3.46 -3.74 -2.15
CA ILE A 149 4.34 -4.89 -1.88
C ILE A 149 5.79 -4.40 -1.90
N PHE A 150 6.23 -3.90 -3.04
CA PHE A 150 7.60 -3.41 -3.21
C PHE A 150 7.99 -2.37 -2.15
N SER A 151 7.13 -1.38 -1.95
CA SER A 151 7.44 -0.22 -1.08
C SER A 151 7.58 -0.63 0.38
N SER A 152 6.77 -1.58 0.85
CA SER A 152 6.86 -2.07 2.22
C SER A 152 8.23 -2.71 2.49
N GLY A 153 8.70 -3.60 1.61
CA GLY A 153 10.02 -4.21 1.71
C GLY A 153 11.14 -3.18 1.60
N PHE A 154 11.08 -2.33 0.57
CA PHE A 154 12.12 -1.33 0.30
C PHE A 154 12.33 -0.35 1.46
N VAL A 155 11.27 0.25 1.99
CA VAL A 155 11.41 1.21 3.10
C VAL A 155 11.83 0.56 4.42
N LYS A 156 11.46 -0.71 4.65
CA LYS A 156 11.97 -1.49 5.79
C LYS A 156 13.46 -1.80 5.64
N SER A 157 13.92 -2.14 4.44
CA SER A 157 15.36 -2.31 4.18
C SER A 157 16.13 -1.03 4.45
N VAL A 158 15.63 0.13 4.00
CA VAL A 158 16.25 1.44 4.31
C VAL A 158 16.25 1.68 5.82
N GLY A 159 15.13 1.50 6.52
CA GLY A 159 15.05 1.65 7.98
C GLY A 159 16.00 0.70 8.70
N LYS A 160 16.11 -0.56 8.26
CA LYS A 160 17.04 -1.52 8.84
C LYS A 160 18.50 -1.14 8.58
N THR A 161 18.83 -0.64 7.40
CA THR A 161 20.16 -0.11 7.07
C THR A 161 20.54 1.05 8.01
N LEU A 162 19.61 1.97 8.24
CA LEU A 162 19.84 3.10 9.19
C LEU A 162 20.14 2.60 10.60
N MET A 163 19.44 1.56 11.07
CA MET A 163 19.71 0.97 12.39
C MET A 163 21.05 0.23 12.45
N VAL A 164 21.36 -0.61 11.44
CA VAL A 164 22.52 -1.51 11.46
C VAL A 164 23.81 -0.78 11.11
N GLN A 165 23.81 0.04 10.06
CA GLN A 165 25.02 0.70 9.56
C GLN A 165 25.27 2.09 10.18
N PHE A 166 24.18 2.85 10.43
CA PHE A 166 24.27 4.19 10.98
C PHE A 166 23.94 4.27 12.48
N HIS A 167 23.67 3.11 13.12
CA HIS A 167 23.38 3.01 14.55
C HIS A 167 22.24 3.89 15.04
N ILE A 168 21.27 4.19 14.17
CA ILE A 168 20.08 4.95 14.53
C ILE A 168 19.20 4.10 15.46
N LYS A 169 18.78 4.65 16.59
CA LYS A 169 17.89 3.97 17.55
C LYS A 169 16.53 3.66 16.94
N GLU A 170 15.90 2.54 17.33
CA GLU A 170 14.61 2.09 16.79
C GLU A 170 13.51 3.16 16.83
N LEU A 171 13.43 3.95 17.91
CA LEU A 171 12.44 5.03 18.04
C LEU A 171 12.65 6.18 17.04
N TRP A 172 13.92 6.49 16.69
CA TRP A 172 14.27 7.56 15.76
C TRP A 172 14.25 7.12 14.30
N MET A 173 14.42 5.82 14.06
CA MET A 173 14.55 5.27 12.71
C MET A 173 13.37 5.63 11.79
N PRO A 174 12.08 5.61 12.21
CA PRO A 174 10.98 5.98 11.33
C PRO A 174 11.05 7.44 10.87
N PHE A 175 11.39 8.36 11.76
CA PHE A 175 11.56 9.78 11.42
C PHE A 175 12.71 10.01 10.46
N VAL A 176 13.87 9.39 10.73
CA VAL A 176 15.07 9.51 9.87
C VAL A 176 14.85 8.88 8.51
N THR A 177 14.12 7.76 8.41
CA THR A 177 13.71 7.20 7.13
C THR A 177 12.87 8.21 6.35
N GLY A 178 11.89 8.85 6.99
CA GLY A 178 11.11 9.92 6.36
C GLY A 178 11.97 11.07 5.84
N LEU A 179 13.03 11.45 6.58
CA LEU A 179 13.98 12.49 6.16
C LEU A 179 14.70 12.12 4.85
N VAL A 180 15.16 10.88 4.73
CA VAL A 180 15.82 10.36 3.50
C VAL A 180 14.88 10.47 2.28
N PHE A 181 13.59 10.24 2.49
CA PHE A 181 12.59 10.27 1.41
C PHE A 181 11.92 11.64 1.20
N ALA A 182 12.24 12.66 2.02
CA ALA A 182 11.59 13.97 1.92
C ALA A 182 11.86 14.66 0.56
N ILE A 183 13.10 14.67 0.10
CA ILE A 183 13.46 15.25 -1.20
C ILE A 183 12.87 14.46 -2.37
N PRO A 184 13.03 13.12 -2.46
CA PRO A 184 12.34 12.32 -3.46
C PRO A 184 10.83 12.56 -3.51
N MET A 185 10.17 12.68 -2.36
CA MET A 185 8.74 12.94 -2.27
C MET A 185 8.34 14.26 -2.93
N ILE A 186 9.06 15.34 -2.66
CA ILE A 186 8.78 16.66 -3.25
C ILE A 186 8.92 16.60 -4.79
N ILE A 187 10.00 15.98 -5.27
CA ILE A 187 10.26 15.82 -6.72
C ILE A 187 9.12 15.02 -7.38
N LEU A 188 8.75 13.89 -6.77
CA LEU A 188 7.71 13.02 -7.31
C LEU A 188 6.32 13.66 -7.28
N LEU A 189 6.00 14.45 -6.27
CA LEU A 189 4.75 15.23 -6.22
C LEU A 189 4.73 16.28 -7.33
N TRP A 190 5.85 16.96 -7.59
CA TRP A 190 5.94 17.89 -8.70
C TRP A 190 5.75 17.19 -10.05
N LEU A 191 6.34 16.00 -10.25
CA LEU A 191 6.15 15.17 -11.43
C LEU A 191 4.70 14.65 -11.54
N LEU A 192 4.08 14.28 -10.42
CA LEU A 192 2.69 13.82 -10.36
C LEU A 192 1.73 14.92 -10.86
N GLU A 193 1.95 16.18 -10.50
CA GLU A 193 1.16 17.31 -10.98
C GLU A 193 1.34 17.60 -12.48
N LYS A 194 2.43 17.10 -13.10
CA LYS A 194 2.66 17.19 -14.54
C LYS A 194 1.92 16.14 -15.37
N ILE A 195 1.24 15.18 -14.75
CA ILE A 195 0.43 14.21 -15.48
C ILE A 195 -0.69 14.97 -16.23
N PRO A 196 -0.76 14.88 -17.58
CA PRO A 196 -1.77 15.59 -18.35
C PRO A 196 -3.19 15.17 -17.93
N PRO A 197 -4.23 16.01 -18.05
CA PRO A 197 -5.60 15.60 -17.76
C PRO A 197 -6.10 14.50 -18.72
N PRO A 198 -7.14 13.71 -18.35
CA PRO A 198 -7.76 12.76 -19.26
C PRO A 198 -8.24 13.43 -20.57
N THR A 199 -8.02 12.76 -21.69
CA THR A 199 -8.47 13.23 -23.01
C THR A 199 -9.99 13.09 -23.19
N GLU A 200 -10.58 13.77 -24.20
CA GLU A 200 -12.01 13.59 -24.52
C GLU A 200 -12.31 12.14 -24.92
N ALA A 201 -11.35 11.43 -25.54
CA ALA A 201 -11.49 10.01 -25.85
C ALA A 201 -11.49 9.12 -24.59
N ASP A 202 -10.78 9.51 -23.54
CA ASP A 202 -10.84 8.83 -22.24
C ASP A 202 -12.20 9.06 -21.57
N LYS A 203 -12.69 10.31 -21.61
CA LYS A 203 -14.00 10.68 -21.03
C LYS A 203 -15.17 9.99 -21.72
N ALA A 204 -15.11 9.84 -23.05
CA ALA A 204 -16.16 9.19 -23.85
C ALA A 204 -16.30 7.68 -23.52
N GLN A 205 -15.25 7.03 -23.04
CA GLN A 205 -15.29 5.62 -22.62
C GLN A 205 -15.63 5.43 -21.14
N ARG A 206 -15.83 6.52 -20.44
CA ARG A 206 -16.16 6.48 -19.01
C ARG A 206 -17.57 5.94 -18.79
N VAL A 207 -17.66 4.85 -18.03
CA VAL A 207 -18.97 4.39 -17.55
C VAL A 207 -19.49 5.41 -16.53
N ILE A 208 -20.63 6.02 -16.84
CA ILE A 208 -21.29 6.95 -15.94
C ILE A 208 -21.73 6.16 -14.69
N ARG A 209 -21.14 6.48 -13.56
CA ARG A 209 -21.57 5.89 -12.28
C ARG A 209 -22.92 6.49 -11.89
N ALA A 210 -23.99 5.72 -12.06
CA ALA A 210 -25.29 6.10 -11.51
C ALA A 210 -25.24 6.02 -9.98
N SER A 211 -25.65 7.10 -9.30
CA SER A 211 -25.80 7.10 -7.85
C SER A 211 -27.06 6.30 -7.50
N LEU A 212 -26.91 5.20 -6.78
CA LEU A 212 -28.06 4.45 -6.25
C LEU A 212 -28.74 5.26 -5.14
N ASN A 213 -30.06 5.42 -5.25
CA ASN A 213 -30.86 6.00 -4.17
C ASN A 213 -31.02 4.99 -3.00
N LYS A 214 -31.65 5.43 -1.88
CA LYS A 214 -31.77 4.58 -0.68
C LYS A 214 -32.56 3.30 -0.91
N ALA A 215 -33.59 3.34 -1.75
CA ALA A 215 -34.42 2.18 -2.10
C ALA A 215 -33.64 1.19 -2.98
N GLU A 216 -32.99 1.70 -4.03
CA GLU A 216 -32.14 0.90 -4.92
C GLU A 216 -30.99 0.21 -4.19
N ARG A 217 -30.34 0.89 -3.24
CA ARG A 217 -29.31 0.29 -2.37
C ARG A 217 -29.85 -0.85 -1.53
N LYS A 218 -31.08 -0.71 -1.00
CA LYS A 218 -31.72 -1.77 -0.22
C LYS A 218 -32.05 -3.00 -1.09
N ILE A 219 -32.56 -2.79 -2.29
CA ILE A 219 -32.86 -3.86 -3.25
C ILE A 219 -31.55 -4.55 -3.69
N PHE A 220 -30.53 -3.78 -4.02
CA PHE A 220 -29.22 -4.31 -4.40
C PHE A 220 -28.63 -5.18 -3.28
N PHE A 221 -28.62 -4.67 -2.04
CA PHE A 221 -28.12 -5.44 -0.91
C PHE A 221 -28.93 -6.71 -0.66
N LYS A 222 -30.27 -6.65 -0.74
CA LYS A 222 -31.14 -7.83 -0.59
C LYS A 222 -30.85 -8.92 -1.62
N ASN A 223 -30.60 -8.53 -2.88
CA ASN A 223 -30.37 -9.47 -3.97
C ASN A 223 -28.97 -10.08 -3.95
N PHE A 224 -27.97 -9.36 -3.46
CA PHE A 224 -26.56 -9.76 -3.52
C PHE A 224 -25.91 -9.94 -2.14
N SER A 225 -26.67 -9.90 -1.03
CA SER A 225 -26.15 -9.92 0.33
C SER A 225 -25.19 -11.07 0.61
N THR A 226 -25.55 -12.30 0.23
CA THR A 226 -24.73 -13.49 0.47
C THR A 226 -23.37 -13.36 -0.23
N GLY A 227 -23.35 -12.99 -1.51
CA GLY A 227 -22.12 -12.80 -2.26
C GLY A 227 -21.26 -11.65 -1.68
N LEU A 228 -21.89 -10.53 -1.32
CA LEU A 228 -21.20 -9.39 -0.72
C LEU A 228 -20.57 -9.74 0.63
N VAL A 229 -21.31 -10.45 1.51
CA VAL A 229 -20.80 -10.88 2.81
C VAL A 229 -19.62 -11.83 2.64
N LEU A 230 -19.74 -12.84 1.75
CA LEU A 230 -18.64 -13.77 1.48
C LEU A 230 -17.39 -13.06 0.93
N LEU A 231 -17.56 -12.13 -0.01
CA LEU A 231 -16.45 -11.33 -0.54
C LEU A 231 -15.76 -10.50 0.55
N VAL A 232 -16.54 -9.88 1.43
CA VAL A 232 -15.99 -9.11 2.56
C VAL A 232 -15.24 -10.03 3.53
N LEU A 233 -15.77 -11.22 3.85
CA LEU A 233 -15.10 -12.19 4.72
C LEU A 233 -13.77 -12.65 4.11
N VAL A 234 -13.74 -13.02 2.84
CA VAL A 234 -12.51 -13.39 2.13
C VAL A 234 -11.51 -12.24 2.16
N TYR A 235 -11.96 -11.01 1.89
CA TYR A 235 -11.09 -9.83 1.93
C TYR A 235 -10.51 -9.57 3.34
N VAL A 236 -11.31 -9.74 4.39
CA VAL A 236 -10.86 -9.59 5.78
C VAL A 236 -9.77 -10.61 6.10
N ILE A 237 -10.01 -11.90 5.79
CA ILE A 237 -9.05 -12.98 6.03
C ILE A 237 -7.72 -12.69 5.29
N LEU A 238 -7.78 -12.39 3.99
CA LEU A 238 -6.60 -12.03 3.20
C LEU A 238 -5.84 -10.83 3.78
N THR A 239 -6.57 -9.82 4.25
CA THR A 239 -5.98 -8.62 4.84
C THR A 239 -5.27 -8.94 6.15
N VAL A 240 -5.86 -9.79 7.01
CA VAL A 240 -5.22 -10.23 8.26
C VAL A 240 -3.92 -10.95 7.99
N PHE A 241 -3.91 -11.95 7.08
CA PHE A 241 -2.68 -12.67 6.72
C PHE A 241 -1.59 -11.73 6.17
N ARG A 242 -1.97 -10.86 5.25
CA ARG A 242 -1.05 -9.85 4.70
C ARG A 242 -0.48 -8.95 5.79
N ASP A 243 -1.32 -8.44 6.68
CA ASP A 243 -0.92 -7.47 7.69
C ASP A 243 -0.05 -8.12 8.77
N ILE A 244 -0.29 -9.38 9.15
CA ILE A 244 0.59 -10.14 10.04
C ILE A 244 1.98 -10.25 9.40
N ARG A 245 2.08 -10.79 8.18
CA ARG A 245 3.34 -10.92 7.47
C ARG A 245 4.06 -9.57 7.32
N ASP A 246 3.33 -8.53 6.91
CA ASP A 246 3.92 -7.22 6.63
C ASP A 246 4.40 -6.49 7.89
N ASN A 247 3.65 -6.51 8.98
CA ASN A 247 3.99 -5.78 10.20
C ASN A 247 5.03 -6.52 11.07
N PHE A 248 5.03 -7.86 11.05
CA PHE A 248 5.90 -8.68 11.89
C PHE A 248 7.06 -9.33 11.13
N ALA A 249 7.27 -8.98 9.85
CA ALA A 249 8.37 -9.53 9.05
C ALA A 249 9.76 -9.36 9.71
N ALA A 250 9.99 -8.26 10.44
CA ALA A 250 11.27 -8.05 11.13
C ALA A 250 11.50 -9.07 12.24
N ASP A 251 10.45 -9.42 12.98
CA ASP A 251 10.52 -10.43 14.05
C ASP A 251 10.73 -11.82 13.44
N MET A 252 9.96 -12.16 12.41
CA MET A 252 10.09 -13.43 11.69
C MET A 252 11.51 -13.59 11.11
N PHE A 253 12.04 -12.61 10.39
CA PHE A 253 13.39 -12.66 9.85
C PHE A 253 14.46 -12.75 10.93
N ARG A 254 14.25 -12.11 12.08
CA ARG A 254 15.18 -12.22 13.20
C ARG A 254 15.21 -13.63 13.78
N GLU A 255 14.04 -14.25 14.01
CA GLU A 255 13.95 -15.63 14.50
C GLU A 255 14.54 -16.63 13.52
N MET A 256 14.45 -16.38 12.23
CA MET A 256 15.07 -17.18 11.18
C MET A 256 16.57 -16.93 10.96
N GLY A 257 17.21 -16.06 11.79
CA GLY A 257 18.64 -15.76 11.71
C GLY A 257 19.03 -14.62 10.77
N PHE A 258 18.07 -13.98 10.08
CA PHE A 258 18.32 -12.87 9.15
C PHE A 258 18.24 -11.49 9.79
N GLY A 259 18.21 -11.39 11.11
CA GLY A 259 17.99 -10.14 11.84
C GLY A 259 18.99 -9.01 11.56
N LYS A 260 20.18 -9.33 11.06
CA LYS A 260 21.22 -8.35 10.69
C LYS A 260 21.23 -8.02 9.19
N ASN A 261 20.55 -8.79 8.34
CA ASN A 261 20.47 -8.55 6.91
C ASN A 261 19.45 -7.44 6.61
N ALA A 262 19.92 -6.24 6.29
CA ALA A 262 19.06 -5.11 5.99
C ALA A 262 18.34 -5.26 4.64
N ALA A 263 18.94 -5.97 3.67
CA ALA A 263 18.39 -6.13 2.34
C ALA A 263 17.28 -7.20 2.25
N VAL A 264 17.15 -8.07 3.25
CA VAL A 264 16.25 -9.23 3.22
C VAL A 264 14.80 -8.87 2.87
N PHE A 265 14.29 -7.72 3.32
CA PHE A 265 12.94 -7.27 3.00
C PHE A 265 12.78 -6.94 1.51
N THR A 266 13.76 -6.25 0.91
CA THR A 266 13.72 -5.92 -0.52
C THR A 266 13.96 -7.15 -1.39
N GLU A 267 14.88 -8.03 -0.99
CA GLU A 267 15.22 -9.27 -1.69
C GLU A 267 14.02 -10.22 -1.78
N THR A 268 13.20 -10.30 -0.73
CA THR A 268 12.00 -11.14 -0.72
C THR A 268 10.81 -10.49 -1.42
N GLU A 269 10.58 -9.19 -1.23
CA GLU A 269 9.39 -8.50 -1.75
C GLU A 269 9.49 -8.13 -3.24
N THR A 270 10.71 -7.89 -3.76
CA THR A 270 10.88 -7.48 -5.17
C THR A 270 10.43 -8.55 -6.17
N PRO A 271 10.86 -9.82 -6.07
CA PRO A 271 10.39 -10.87 -6.96
C PRO A 271 8.87 -11.06 -6.89
N ILE A 272 8.30 -11.05 -5.68
CA ILE A 272 6.86 -11.18 -5.46
C ILE A 272 6.12 -10.04 -6.14
N SER A 273 6.60 -8.80 -5.98
CA SER A 273 5.96 -7.62 -6.59
C SER A 273 5.96 -7.69 -8.13
N ILE A 274 7.03 -8.19 -8.74
CA ILE A 274 7.13 -8.39 -10.19
C ILE A 274 6.14 -9.46 -10.66
N ILE A 275 6.10 -10.61 -9.99
CA ILE A 275 5.16 -11.70 -10.32
C ILE A 275 3.72 -11.22 -10.20
N VAL A 276 3.37 -10.54 -9.10
CA VAL A 276 2.03 -10.02 -8.88
C VAL A 276 1.67 -8.95 -9.92
N LEU A 277 2.63 -8.07 -10.30
CA LEU A 277 2.41 -7.09 -11.36
C LEU A 277 2.08 -7.76 -12.70
N ILE A 278 2.81 -8.80 -13.08
CA ILE A 278 2.56 -9.55 -14.31
C ILE A 278 1.17 -10.19 -14.26
N LEU A 279 0.83 -10.86 -13.15
CA LEU A 279 -0.47 -11.52 -12.97
C LEU A 279 -1.64 -10.53 -13.03
N ILE A 280 -1.58 -9.43 -12.30
CA ILE A 280 -2.66 -8.44 -12.28
C ILE A 280 -2.76 -7.73 -13.64
N SER A 281 -1.63 -7.36 -14.24
CA SER A 281 -1.63 -6.71 -15.55
C SER A 281 -2.18 -7.63 -16.65
N SER A 282 -1.96 -8.94 -16.56
CA SER A 282 -2.50 -9.91 -17.52
C SER A 282 -4.02 -10.00 -17.49
N MET A 283 -4.67 -9.63 -16.38
CA MET A 283 -6.13 -9.59 -16.28
C MET A 283 -6.78 -8.58 -17.24
N ILE A 284 -6.04 -7.56 -17.71
CA ILE A 284 -6.52 -6.57 -18.67
C ILE A 284 -6.90 -7.20 -20.01
N PHE A 285 -6.29 -8.34 -20.39
CA PHE A 285 -6.62 -9.06 -21.62
C PHE A 285 -7.96 -9.82 -21.53
N ILE A 286 -8.55 -9.95 -20.34
CA ILE A 286 -9.79 -10.67 -20.11
C ILE A 286 -10.96 -9.71 -20.21
N LYS A 287 -11.61 -9.66 -21.39
CA LYS A 287 -12.74 -8.73 -21.65
C LYS A 287 -14.03 -9.12 -20.93
N ASN A 288 -14.20 -10.38 -20.55
CA ASN A 288 -15.41 -10.86 -19.90
C ASN A 288 -15.28 -10.73 -18.38
N ASN A 289 -16.08 -9.85 -17.77
CA ASN A 289 -16.06 -9.58 -16.33
C ASN A 289 -16.32 -10.83 -15.47
N ALA A 290 -17.21 -11.73 -15.89
CA ALA A 290 -17.48 -12.96 -15.15
C ALA A 290 -16.25 -13.89 -15.16
N ARG A 291 -15.59 -14.04 -16.32
CA ARG A 291 -14.34 -14.81 -16.41
C ARG A 291 -13.23 -14.19 -15.57
N ALA A 292 -13.06 -12.86 -15.61
CA ALA A 292 -12.10 -12.16 -14.78
C ALA A 292 -12.36 -12.42 -13.30
N PHE A 293 -13.61 -12.36 -12.86
CA PHE A 293 -14.02 -12.65 -11.49
C PHE A 293 -13.64 -14.08 -11.07
N PHE A 294 -13.97 -15.10 -11.85
CA PHE A 294 -13.60 -16.48 -11.53
C PHE A 294 -12.10 -16.71 -11.52
N ILE A 295 -11.35 -16.16 -12.49
CA ILE A 295 -9.88 -16.28 -12.54
C ILE A 295 -9.26 -15.64 -11.31
N THR A 296 -9.73 -14.48 -10.86
CA THR A 296 -9.26 -13.85 -9.62
C THR A 296 -9.45 -14.77 -8.42
N HIS A 297 -10.61 -15.45 -8.31
CA HIS A 297 -10.85 -16.40 -7.22
C HIS A 297 -9.97 -17.64 -7.30
N TYR A 298 -9.73 -18.18 -8.50
CA TYR A 298 -8.78 -19.29 -8.67
C TYR A 298 -7.35 -18.88 -8.29
N LEU A 299 -6.91 -17.66 -8.61
CA LEU A 299 -5.61 -17.14 -8.18
C LEU A 299 -5.52 -17.00 -6.65
N ILE A 300 -6.59 -16.56 -6.00
CA ILE A 300 -6.67 -16.48 -4.54
C ILE A 300 -6.57 -17.89 -3.92
N ILE A 301 -7.33 -18.85 -4.43
CA ILE A 301 -7.28 -20.24 -3.96
C ILE A 301 -5.89 -20.83 -4.15
N ALA A 302 -5.28 -20.65 -5.32
CA ALA A 302 -3.92 -21.10 -5.59
C ALA A 302 -2.91 -20.46 -4.62
N GLY A 303 -3.05 -19.17 -4.32
CA GLY A 303 -2.22 -18.48 -3.32
C GLY A 303 -2.35 -19.12 -1.92
N PHE A 304 -3.59 -19.40 -1.47
CA PHE A 304 -3.80 -20.07 -0.19
C PHE A 304 -3.21 -21.50 -0.15
N MET A 305 -3.32 -22.24 -1.26
CA MET A 305 -2.69 -23.56 -1.36
C MET A 305 -1.18 -23.47 -1.26
N ILE A 306 -0.56 -22.48 -1.92
CA ILE A 306 0.89 -22.24 -1.84
C ILE A 306 1.29 -21.93 -0.39
N VAL A 307 0.57 -21.04 0.30
CA VAL A 307 0.83 -20.72 1.72
C VAL A 307 0.69 -21.96 2.59
N GLY A 308 -0.36 -22.77 2.41
CA GLY A 308 -0.56 -24.00 3.18
C GLY A 308 0.54 -25.03 2.95
N ILE A 309 0.88 -25.30 1.69
CA ILE A 309 1.92 -26.26 1.32
C ILE A 309 3.29 -25.79 1.79
N SER A 310 3.65 -24.52 1.57
CA SER A 310 4.93 -23.97 2.00
C SER A 310 5.09 -23.98 3.52
N SER A 311 4.02 -23.69 4.27
CA SER A 311 4.02 -23.75 5.74
C SER A 311 4.17 -25.20 6.24
N TRP A 312 3.50 -26.16 5.59
CA TRP A 312 3.64 -27.57 5.89
C TRP A 312 5.08 -28.06 5.63
N LEU A 313 5.66 -27.73 4.46
CA LEU A 313 7.03 -28.06 4.12
C LEU A 313 8.04 -27.43 5.08
N PHE A 314 7.81 -26.19 5.50
CA PHE A 314 8.66 -25.49 6.46
C PHE A 314 8.65 -26.19 7.83
N LEU A 315 7.48 -26.58 8.34
CA LEU A 315 7.33 -27.29 9.61
C LEU A 315 8.10 -28.61 9.64
N TYR A 316 8.18 -29.32 8.51
CA TYR A 316 8.94 -30.57 8.39
C TYR A 316 10.38 -30.38 7.90
N GLN A 317 10.90 -29.14 7.92
CA GLN A 317 12.27 -28.77 7.54
C GLN A 317 12.64 -29.10 6.08
N HIS A 318 11.66 -29.25 5.20
CA HIS A 318 11.89 -29.49 3.76
C HIS A 318 12.05 -28.19 2.96
N LEU A 319 11.75 -27.03 3.56
CA LEU A 319 11.83 -25.72 2.91
C LEU A 319 12.70 -24.77 3.74
N PRO A 320 13.73 -24.13 3.13
CA PRO A 320 14.49 -23.10 3.82
C PRO A 320 13.61 -21.92 4.25
N PRO A 321 13.92 -21.28 5.41
CA PRO A 321 13.08 -20.21 5.97
C PRO A 321 12.79 -19.06 5.01
N LEU A 322 13.78 -18.67 4.19
CA LEU A 322 13.63 -17.57 3.25
C LEU A 322 12.60 -17.83 2.14
N TYR A 323 12.45 -19.10 1.73
CA TYR A 323 11.46 -19.49 0.71
C TYR A 323 10.06 -19.68 1.28
N TRP A 324 9.95 -19.88 2.60
CA TRP A 324 8.64 -19.91 3.28
C TRP A 324 8.01 -18.53 3.38
N MET A 325 8.79 -17.47 3.62
CA MET A 325 8.35 -16.07 3.71
C MET A 325 7.89 -15.51 2.36
#